data_7e1724c20716949026ad12b3b9801468
#
_entry.id   7e1724c20716949026ad12b3b9801468
#
_cell.length_a   1.000
_cell.length_b   1.000
_cell.length_c   1.000
_cell.angle_alpha   90.00
_cell.angle_beta   90.00
_cell.angle_gamma   90.00
#
_symmetry.space_group_name_H-M   'P 1'
#
loop_
_entity.id
_entity.type
_entity.pdbx_description
1 polymer ?
#
loop_
_entity_poly.entity_id
_entity_poly.type
_entity_poly.pdbx_seq_one_letter_code
_entity_poly.pdbx_strand_id
1 'polypeptide(L)'
;AGGTITGNQSEGIVNEAAEITGGAIYSLGEIRVSGAVIVKDNKDDGLNDNSIVLGGDNACIAAIGQLAETADLQVRRSDAAAGKIIVKVGTDATGTALTTMENILAHVHYLDTTEYTINSQTGALESVTAPVSTMTLTADSISWNKAYEHTVDLTFHTNDAGVGGRYYVTWVKKSDSTPGFEAVKSNYKSSGDIASSASVQLTDVAYDTAIKVVVYAEDSKGLEAVAPLV
;
A
#
# COMPACT_ATOMS: atom_id res chain seq x y z
N ALA A 1 21.79 24.26 17.42
CA ALA A 1 20.55 24.56 18.13
C ALA A 1 19.52 23.48 17.80
N GLY A 2 18.67 23.15 18.74
CA GLY A 2 17.60 22.19 18.60
C GLY A 2 16.39 22.60 19.42
N GLY A 3 15.29 21.93 19.26
CA GLY A 3 14.06 22.15 20.02
C GLY A 3 13.13 20.96 19.92
N THR A 4 12.22 20.85 20.86
CA THR A 4 11.26 19.74 20.93
C THR A 4 9.83 20.29 20.95
N ILE A 5 8.96 19.74 20.09
CA ILE A 5 7.53 19.99 20.06
C ILE A 5 6.83 18.63 20.01
N THR A 6 6.22 18.24 21.14
CA THR A 6 5.56 16.93 21.27
C THR A 6 4.28 17.03 22.10
N GLY A 7 3.37 16.07 21.91
CA GLY A 7 2.20 15.91 22.77
C GLY A 7 1.13 17.00 22.63
N ASN A 8 1.20 17.82 21.57
CA ASN A 8 0.15 18.79 21.30
C ASN A 8 -1.01 18.12 20.56
N GLN A 9 -2.21 18.62 20.81
CA GLN A 9 -3.41 18.24 20.09
C GLN A 9 -4.08 19.50 19.56
N SER A 10 -4.44 19.53 18.29
CA SER A 10 -5.28 20.60 17.74
C SER A 10 -6.75 20.24 18.00
N GLU A 11 -7.50 21.17 18.56
CA GLU A 11 -8.96 21.08 18.66
C GLU A 11 -9.54 21.95 17.53
N GLY A 12 -9.99 21.32 16.46
CA GLY A 12 -10.61 22.03 15.34
C GLY A 12 -12.13 22.03 15.46
N ILE A 13 -12.74 23.19 15.20
CA ILE A 13 -14.19 23.25 14.91
C ILE A 13 -14.34 22.71 13.49
N VAL A 14 -15.04 21.59 13.35
CA VAL A 14 -15.35 20.98 12.05
C VAL A 14 -16.29 21.91 11.29
N ASN A 15 -15.75 22.79 10.46
CA ASN A 15 -16.50 23.34 9.33
C ASN A 15 -16.34 22.39 8.15
N GLU A 16 -17.39 22.23 7.34
CA GLU A 16 -17.54 21.20 6.28
C GLU A 16 -16.48 21.20 5.15
N ALA A 17 -15.46 22.02 5.22
CA ALA A 17 -14.26 21.94 4.40
C ALA A 17 -13.14 21.42 5.31
N ALA A 18 -12.83 20.13 5.20
CA ALA A 18 -11.78 19.46 5.96
C ALA A 18 -10.41 20.10 5.65
N GLU A 19 -10.06 21.17 6.34
CA GLU A 19 -8.69 21.61 6.42
C GLU A 19 -7.95 20.70 7.41
N ILE A 20 -6.98 19.95 6.89
CA ILE A 20 -6.06 19.17 7.72
C ILE A 20 -5.18 20.18 8.45
N THR A 21 -5.50 20.46 9.69
CA THR A 21 -4.65 21.28 10.55
C THR A 21 -3.57 20.42 11.18
N GLY A 22 -2.32 20.90 11.19
CA GLY A 22 -1.23 20.19 11.86
C GLY A 22 -1.41 20.20 13.37
N GLY A 23 -1.15 19.08 14.03
CA GLY A 23 -1.18 18.99 15.50
C GLY A 23 -0.17 19.91 16.18
N ALA A 24 0.93 20.25 15.50
CA ALA A 24 1.94 21.20 16.00
C ALA A 24 2.29 22.28 14.99
N ILE A 25 2.54 21.94 13.73
CA ILE A 25 2.97 22.87 12.69
C ILE A 25 2.17 22.61 11.41
N TYR A 26 1.55 23.67 10.87
CA TYR A 26 1.05 23.73 9.51
C TYR A 26 1.86 24.73 8.72
N SER A 27 2.39 24.36 7.55
CA SER A 27 3.22 25.25 6.75
C SER A 27 2.87 25.23 5.28
N LEU A 28 2.73 26.42 4.69
CA LEU A 28 2.60 26.65 3.24
C LEU A 28 3.94 26.96 2.58
N GLY A 29 5.01 27.01 3.34
CA GLY A 29 6.36 27.34 2.88
C GLY A 29 7.42 26.41 3.46
N GLU A 30 8.67 26.80 3.24
CA GLU A 30 9.82 26.05 3.68
C GLU A 30 10.01 26.13 5.21
N ILE A 31 10.13 24.98 5.87
CA ILE A 31 10.54 24.85 7.27
C ILE A 31 12.03 24.54 7.30
N ARG A 32 12.82 25.44 7.86
CA ARG A 32 14.29 25.29 7.92
C ARG A 32 14.71 24.67 9.23
N VAL A 33 15.45 23.55 9.16
CA VAL A 33 15.83 22.74 10.32
C VAL A 33 17.32 22.44 10.34
N SER A 34 17.89 22.28 11.55
CA SER A 34 19.25 21.79 11.77
C SER A 34 19.45 21.31 13.21
N GLY A 35 20.41 20.42 13.45
CA GLY A 35 20.76 19.93 14.79
C GLY A 35 19.70 19.00 15.39
N ALA A 36 19.54 19.02 16.70
CA ALA A 36 18.65 18.13 17.46
C ALA A 36 17.22 18.70 17.49
N VAL A 37 16.48 18.58 16.41
CA VAL A 37 15.10 19.04 16.32
C VAL A 37 14.14 17.84 16.41
N ILE A 38 13.14 17.94 17.27
CA ILE A 38 12.13 16.88 17.48
C ILE A 38 10.74 17.50 17.31
N VAL A 39 9.96 17.00 16.33
CA VAL A 39 8.55 17.35 16.13
C VAL A 39 7.80 16.06 15.81
N LYS A 40 7.25 15.46 16.85
CA LYS A 40 6.57 14.16 16.75
C LYS A 40 5.46 14.00 17.78
N ASP A 41 4.68 12.95 17.65
CA ASP A 41 3.64 12.55 18.60
C ASP A 41 2.61 13.66 18.87
N ASN A 42 2.40 14.54 17.89
CA ASN A 42 1.35 15.56 17.92
C ASN A 42 0.17 15.08 17.07
N LYS A 43 -1.04 15.39 17.52
CA LYS A 43 -2.26 14.82 16.93
C LYS A 43 -3.21 15.91 16.46
N ASP A 44 -4.01 15.59 15.45
CA ASP A 44 -5.18 16.38 15.09
C ASP A 44 -6.37 16.09 16.02
N ASP A 45 -7.50 16.72 15.78
CA ASP A 45 -8.74 16.52 16.53
C ASP A 45 -9.33 15.10 16.38
N GLY A 46 -9.00 14.42 15.28
CA GLY A 46 -9.32 13.02 15.03
C GLY A 46 -8.34 12.03 15.68
N LEU A 47 -7.38 12.51 16.48
CA LEU A 47 -6.32 11.72 17.10
C LEU A 47 -5.35 11.04 16.14
N ASN A 48 -5.31 11.47 14.88
CA ASN A 48 -4.32 11.00 13.91
C ASN A 48 -2.97 11.69 14.15
N ASP A 49 -1.89 10.97 13.89
CA ASP A 49 -0.54 11.53 13.95
C ASP A 49 -0.39 12.60 12.88
N ASN A 50 -0.13 13.84 13.31
CA ASN A 50 -0.18 15.02 12.46
C ASN A 50 0.79 16.11 12.93
N SER A 51 2.02 15.72 13.23
CA SER A 51 3.00 16.62 13.86
C SER A 51 3.38 17.82 12.99
N ILE A 52 3.77 17.57 11.73
CA ILE A 52 4.02 18.61 10.74
C ILE A 52 3.13 18.33 9.53
N VAL A 53 2.34 19.31 9.12
CA VAL A 53 1.57 19.26 7.88
C VAL A 53 2.10 20.28 6.90
N LEU A 54 2.52 19.81 5.74
CA LEU A 54 2.93 20.61 4.60
C LEU A 54 1.74 20.81 3.67
N GLY A 55 1.48 22.07 3.24
CA GLY A 55 0.43 22.39 2.28
C GLY A 55 0.92 23.38 1.23
N GLY A 56 0.50 23.19 -0.04
CA GLY A 56 0.91 24.07 -1.13
C GLY A 56 2.28 23.76 -1.73
N ASP A 57 2.56 24.33 -2.90
CA ASP A 57 3.66 23.92 -3.78
C ASP A 57 5.06 24.14 -3.19
N ASN A 58 5.23 25.15 -2.33
CA ASN A 58 6.53 25.52 -1.77
C ASN A 58 6.80 24.95 -0.37
N ALA A 59 5.85 24.19 0.19
CA ALA A 59 6.01 23.63 1.52
C ALA A 59 6.95 22.43 1.50
N CYS A 60 8.00 22.47 2.31
CA CYS A 60 8.95 21.37 2.49
C CYS A 60 9.77 21.55 3.77
N ILE A 61 10.43 20.49 4.20
CA ILE A 61 11.48 20.52 5.22
C ILE A 61 12.82 20.78 4.52
N ALA A 62 13.48 21.88 4.82
CA ALA A 62 14.81 22.18 4.30
C ALA A 62 15.86 22.03 5.40
N ALA A 63 16.72 21.06 5.30
CA ALA A 63 17.82 20.94 6.25
C ALA A 63 18.95 21.89 5.88
N ILE A 64 19.11 22.92 6.71
CA ILE A 64 20.14 23.96 6.58
C ILE A 64 21.40 23.67 7.42
N GLY A 65 21.62 22.44 7.76
CA GLY A 65 22.74 21.88 8.51
C GLY A 65 22.43 20.43 8.85
N GLN A 66 23.44 19.71 9.32
CA GLN A 66 23.28 18.31 9.69
C GLN A 66 22.25 18.15 10.81
N LEU A 67 21.36 17.21 10.67
CA LEU A 67 20.46 16.74 11.72
C LEU A 67 21.23 15.82 12.66
N ALA A 68 21.06 16.00 13.97
CA ALA A 68 21.69 15.17 14.98
C ALA A 68 20.97 13.81 15.09
N GLU A 69 21.64 12.80 15.65
CA GLU A 69 21.10 11.45 15.83
C GLU A 69 19.76 11.42 16.61
N THR A 70 19.50 12.43 17.42
CA THR A 70 18.25 12.56 18.20
C THR A 70 17.15 13.33 17.47
N ALA A 71 17.40 13.82 16.26
CA ALA A 71 16.37 14.50 15.48
C ALA A 71 15.28 13.51 15.05
N ASP A 72 14.02 13.98 15.10
CA ASP A 72 12.88 13.16 14.73
C ASP A 72 11.71 14.05 14.28
N LEU A 73 11.38 13.99 13.00
CA LEU A 73 10.40 14.85 12.35
C LEU A 73 9.32 13.99 11.68
N GLN A 74 8.13 13.97 12.25
CA GLN A 74 6.96 13.32 11.66
C GLN A 74 6.23 14.29 10.76
N VAL A 75 6.09 13.94 9.49
CA VAL A 75 5.60 14.82 8.43
C VAL A 75 4.48 14.17 7.65
N ARG A 76 3.45 14.96 7.37
CA ARG A 76 2.37 14.63 6.42
C ARG A 76 2.24 15.77 5.41
N ARG A 77 1.56 15.50 4.30
CA ARG A 77 1.25 16.54 3.31
C ARG A 77 -0.25 16.55 3.00
N SER A 78 -0.90 17.72 3.11
CA SER A 78 -2.35 17.85 2.88
C SER A 78 -2.73 17.76 1.39
N ASP A 79 -1.80 18.11 0.50
CA ASP A 79 -1.95 18.06 -0.96
C ASP A 79 -1.01 16.99 -1.57
N ALA A 80 -0.91 15.82 -0.92
CA ALA A 80 -0.02 14.75 -1.34
C ALA A 80 -0.27 14.33 -2.79
N ALA A 81 0.78 14.34 -3.59
CA ALA A 81 0.81 13.87 -4.98
C ALA A 81 2.25 13.54 -5.37
N ALA A 82 2.42 12.65 -6.34
CA ALA A 82 3.74 12.34 -6.87
C ALA A 82 4.44 13.62 -7.39
N GLY A 83 5.71 13.76 -7.08
CA GLY A 83 6.52 14.94 -7.40
C GLY A 83 6.49 16.08 -6.39
N LYS A 84 5.60 16.06 -5.41
CA LYS A 84 5.60 17.05 -4.32
C LYS A 84 6.81 16.86 -3.40
N ILE A 85 7.56 17.93 -3.16
CA ILE A 85 8.76 17.90 -2.32
C ILE A 85 8.37 17.79 -0.84
N ILE A 86 8.93 16.83 -0.13
CA ILE A 86 8.81 16.71 1.33
C ILE A 86 10.06 17.26 2.00
N VAL A 87 11.23 16.85 1.50
CA VAL A 87 12.52 17.28 2.06
C VAL A 87 13.44 17.82 0.97
N LYS A 88 14.32 18.73 1.34
CA LYS A 88 15.42 19.17 0.47
C LYS A 88 16.67 19.48 1.27
N VAL A 89 17.80 19.32 0.62
CA VAL A 89 19.10 19.77 1.14
C VAL A 89 19.17 21.29 1.01
N GLY A 90 19.39 21.97 2.09
CA GLY A 90 19.68 23.42 2.09
C GLY A 90 21.10 23.68 1.62
N THR A 91 21.31 24.86 1.04
CA THR A 91 22.63 25.33 0.60
C THR A 91 23.01 26.61 1.33
N ASP A 92 24.31 26.87 1.43
CA ASP A 92 24.85 28.13 1.87
C ASP A 92 24.74 29.22 0.77
N ALA A 93 25.27 30.40 1.02
CA ALA A 93 25.26 31.51 0.09
C ALA A 93 26.09 31.27 -1.19
N THR A 94 26.96 30.27 -1.20
CA THR A 94 27.78 29.84 -2.36
C THR A 94 27.15 28.71 -3.15
N GLY A 95 25.99 28.17 -2.68
CA GLY A 95 25.34 27.01 -3.27
C GLY A 95 25.87 25.65 -2.78
N THR A 96 26.76 25.65 -1.78
CA THR A 96 27.28 24.42 -1.22
C THR A 96 26.27 23.76 -0.32
N ALA A 97 26.03 22.44 -0.49
CA ALA A 97 25.11 21.65 0.33
C ALA A 97 25.54 21.65 1.82
N LEU A 98 24.60 21.92 2.71
CA LEU A 98 24.84 22.02 4.17
C LEU A 98 24.69 20.68 4.90
N THR A 99 24.16 19.67 4.22
CA THR A 99 23.98 18.31 4.70
C THR A 99 23.81 17.34 3.51
N THR A 100 23.46 16.10 3.74
CA THR A 100 23.15 15.12 2.71
C THR A 100 21.68 14.70 2.76
N MET A 101 21.12 14.24 1.64
CA MET A 101 19.76 13.70 1.60
C MET A 101 19.62 12.47 2.53
N GLU A 102 20.63 11.61 2.59
CA GLU A 102 20.68 10.46 3.49
C GLU A 102 20.52 10.88 4.96
N ASN A 103 21.26 11.92 5.39
CA ASN A 103 21.12 12.44 6.76
C ASN A 103 19.71 12.95 7.03
N ILE A 104 19.06 13.63 6.07
CA ILE A 104 17.70 14.13 6.26
C ILE A 104 16.71 12.96 6.39
N LEU A 105 16.79 12.00 5.49
CA LEU A 105 15.86 10.86 5.44
C LEU A 105 16.00 9.90 6.62
N ALA A 106 17.13 9.89 7.30
CA ALA A 106 17.30 9.15 8.54
C ALA A 106 16.46 9.71 9.70
N HIS A 107 15.99 10.97 9.59
CA HIS A 107 15.32 11.69 10.68
C HIS A 107 13.94 12.27 10.31
N VAL A 108 13.53 12.14 9.04
CA VAL A 108 12.22 12.61 8.58
C VAL A 108 11.35 11.40 8.23
N HIS A 109 10.25 11.25 8.95
CA HIS A 109 9.30 10.15 8.81
C HIS A 109 8.01 10.65 8.18
N TYR A 110 7.76 10.23 6.93
CA TYR A 110 6.50 10.52 6.25
C TYR A 110 5.40 9.61 6.78
N LEU A 111 4.28 10.17 7.24
CA LEU A 111 3.25 9.42 7.96
C LEU A 111 2.27 8.69 7.05
N ASP A 112 2.05 9.17 5.82
CA ASP A 112 1.12 8.55 4.87
C ASP A 112 1.86 7.65 3.87
N THR A 113 2.31 6.51 4.35
CA THR A 113 3.14 5.56 3.59
C THR A 113 2.34 4.56 2.75
N THR A 114 1.01 4.60 2.79
CA THR A 114 0.16 3.68 2.03
C THR A 114 0.11 4.03 0.55
N GLU A 115 0.13 5.31 0.23
CA GLU A 115 0.04 5.81 -1.14
C GLU A 115 1.36 6.37 -1.67
N TYR A 116 2.22 6.90 -0.77
CA TYR A 116 3.44 7.58 -1.16
C TYR A 116 4.64 7.19 -0.28
N THR A 117 5.83 7.24 -0.87
CA THR A 117 7.13 7.21 -0.17
C THR A 117 7.96 8.40 -0.59
N ILE A 118 9.00 8.72 0.18
CA ILE A 118 9.94 9.78 -0.19
C ILE A 118 11.05 9.18 -1.07
N ASN A 119 11.20 9.68 -2.28
CA ASN A 119 12.32 9.33 -3.15
C ASN A 119 13.65 9.75 -2.51
N SER A 120 14.57 8.81 -2.34
CA SER A 120 15.82 8.99 -1.62
C SER A 120 16.82 9.92 -2.30
N GLN A 121 16.63 10.27 -3.57
CA GLN A 121 17.52 11.15 -4.33
C GLN A 121 16.96 12.56 -4.43
N THR A 122 15.67 12.68 -4.62
CA THR A 122 15.02 13.97 -4.89
C THR A 122 14.32 14.57 -3.69
N GLY A 123 14.00 13.79 -2.66
CA GLY A 123 13.19 14.22 -1.52
C GLY A 123 11.71 14.44 -1.83
N ALA A 124 11.28 14.10 -3.04
CA ALA A 124 9.90 14.22 -3.49
C ALA A 124 9.10 12.97 -3.17
N LEU A 125 7.77 13.10 -3.07
CA LEU A 125 6.86 11.96 -3.03
C LEU A 125 6.89 11.20 -4.35
N GLU A 126 6.95 9.89 -4.25
CA GLU A 126 6.68 8.97 -5.36
C GLU A 126 5.55 8.02 -4.94
N SER A 127 4.68 7.69 -5.87
CA SER A 127 3.59 6.75 -5.60
C SER A 127 4.17 5.38 -5.22
N VAL A 128 3.72 4.85 -4.10
CA VAL A 128 3.92 3.46 -3.77
C VAL A 128 3.07 2.67 -4.74
N THR A 129 3.69 2.09 -5.76
CA THR A 129 2.99 1.12 -6.59
C THR A 129 2.63 -0.04 -5.68
N ALA A 130 1.34 -0.23 -5.45
CA ALA A 130 0.88 -1.40 -4.70
C ALA A 130 1.54 -2.63 -5.33
N PRO A 131 2.20 -3.48 -4.55
CA PRO A 131 2.82 -4.68 -5.10
C PRO A 131 1.73 -5.47 -5.83
N VAL A 132 1.99 -5.81 -7.09
CA VAL A 132 1.12 -6.68 -7.89
C VAL A 132 1.76 -8.05 -7.97
N SER A 133 0.94 -9.10 -7.87
CA SER A 133 1.44 -10.45 -8.09
C SER A 133 1.81 -10.63 -9.56
N THR A 134 2.88 -11.34 -9.82
CA THR A 134 3.24 -11.84 -11.16
C THR A 134 2.76 -13.28 -11.38
N MET A 135 1.99 -13.82 -10.43
CA MET A 135 1.43 -15.15 -10.51
C MET A 135 0.41 -15.25 -11.64
N THR A 136 0.54 -16.31 -12.44
CA THR A 136 -0.42 -16.67 -13.48
C THR A 136 -0.98 -18.06 -13.22
N LEU A 137 -2.24 -18.30 -13.61
CA LEU A 137 -2.92 -19.57 -13.52
C LEU A 137 -3.17 -20.13 -14.92
N THR A 138 -2.92 -21.41 -15.11
CA THR A 138 -3.16 -22.11 -16.38
C THR A 138 -3.89 -23.41 -16.11
N ALA A 139 -5.02 -23.65 -16.82
CA ALA A 139 -5.74 -24.91 -16.74
C ALA A 139 -4.97 -26.01 -17.48
N ASP A 140 -4.82 -27.16 -16.84
CA ASP A 140 -4.29 -28.37 -17.47
C ASP A 140 -5.43 -29.27 -17.96
N SER A 141 -6.45 -29.46 -17.12
CA SER A 141 -7.62 -30.22 -17.47
C SER A 141 -8.85 -29.81 -16.66
N ILE A 142 -10.00 -29.94 -17.29
CA ILE A 142 -11.30 -29.87 -16.65
C ILE A 142 -12.22 -30.91 -17.26
N SER A 143 -12.84 -31.75 -16.44
CA SER A 143 -13.73 -32.81 -16.92
C SER A 143 -14.75 -33.19 -15.87
N TRP A 144 -15.91 -33.69 -16.35
CA TRP A 144 -16.87 -34.36 -15.49
C TRP A 144 -16.24 -35.64 -14.95
N ASN A 145 -16.35 -35.86 -13.65
CA ASN A 145 -15.92 -37.11 -13.05
C ASN A 145 -16.89 -38.24 -13.44
N LYS A 146 -16.36 -39.31 -14.08
CA LYS A 146 -17.18 -40.41 -14.56
C LYS A 146 -17.65 -41.35 -13.44
N ALA A 147 -17.02 -41.30 -12.29
CA ALA A 147 -17.33 -42.17 -11.16
C ALA A 147 -18.33 -41.53 -10.17
N TYR A 148 -18.44 -40.21 -10.16
CA TYR A 148 -19.26 -39.47 -9.23
C TYR A 148 -20.14 -38.48 -9.97
N GLU A 149 -21.45 -38.62 -9.84
CA GLU A 149 -22.41 -37.64 -10.37
C GLU A 149 -22.22 -36.28 -9.72
N HIS A 150 -22.54 -35.19 -10.43
CA HIS A 150 -22.41 -33.80 -9.94
C HIS A 150 -21.00 -33.38 -9.51
N THR A 151 -19.99 -34.04 -10.07
CA THR A 151 -18.60 -33.80 -9.70
C THR A 151 -17.78 -33.42 -10.92
N VAL A 152 -16.95 -32.38 -10.77
CA VAL A 152 -15.98 -31.94 -11.78
C VAL A 152 -14.58 -32.03 -11.22
N ASP A 153 -13.69 -32.66 -11.97
CA ASP A 153 -12.27 -32.71 -11.69
C ASP A 153 -11.58 -31.59 -12.49
N LEU A 154 -10.80 -30.77 -11.78
CA LEU A 154 -10.01 -29.69 -12.32
C LEU A 154 -8.55 -29.87 -11.92
N THR A 155 -7.65 -29.72 -12.88
CA THR A 155 -6.21 -29.60 -12.62
C THR A 155 -5.70 -28.33 -13.27
N PHE A 156 -4.90 -27.60 -12.54
CA PHE A 156 -4.25 -26.36 -13.02
C PHE A 156 -2.86 -26.22 -12.41
N HIS A 157 -2.04 -25.42 -13.04
CA HIS A 157 -0.72 -25.06 -12.52
C HIS A 157 -0.52 -23.54 -12.50
N THR A 158 0.50 -23.12 -11.77
CA THR A 158 0.94 -21.74 -11.69
C THR A 158 2.42 -21.64 -12.12
N ASN A 159 2.86 -20.44 -12.48
CA ASN A 159 4.28 -20.12 -12.59
C ASN A 159 4.93 -20.11 -11.20
N ASP A 160 6.27 -19.96 -11.13
CA ASP A 160 7.05 -20.00 -9.88
C ASP A 160 6.58 -18.97 -8.84
N ALA A 161 6.00 -17.85 -9.28
CA ALA A 161 5.46 -16.83 -8.37
C ALA A 161 4.27 -17.32 -7.53
N GLY A 162 3.56 -18.36 -7.97
CA GLY A 162 2.41 -18.94 -7.25
C GLY A 162 2.77 -20.01 -6.23
N VAL A 163 4.02 -20.46 -6.19
CA VAL A 163 4.46 -21.50 -5.24
C VAL A 163 4.40 -20.99 -3.81
N GLY A 164 3.72 -21.72 -2.94
CA GLY A 164 3.46 -21.31 -1.55
C GLY A 164 2.27 -20.35 -1.39
N GLY A 165 1.57 -20.04 -2.46
CA GLY A 165 0.31 -19.30 -2.43
C GLY A 165 -0.89 -20.18 -2.15
N ARG A 166 -2.08 -19.60 -2.24
CA ARG A 166 -3.34 -20.29 -1.95
C ARG A 166 -4.35 -20.07 -3.06
N TYR A 167 -5.13 -21.12 -3.39
CA TYR A 167 -6.20 -21.03 -4.37
C TYR A 167 -7.59 -21.11 -3.73
N TYR A 168 -8.57 -20.56 -4.43
CA TYR A 168 -10.00 -20.58 -4.11
C TYR A 168 -10.78 -20.91 -5.38
N VAL A 169 -11.60 -21.94 -5.34
CA VAL A 169 -12.34 -22.42 -6.51
C VAL A 169 -13.84 -22.39 -6.22
N THR A 170 -14.58 -21.94 -7.19
CA THR A 170 -16.05 -22.04 -7.22
C THR A 170 -16.54 -22.38 -8.61
N TRP A 171 -17.83 -22.64 -8.75
CA TRP A 171 -18.50 -22.71 -10.03
C TRP A 171 -19.76 -21.85 -10.02
N VAL A 172 -20.15 -21.38 -11.18
CA VAL A 172 -21.37 -20.62 -11.41
C VAL A 172 -22.01 -21.09 -12.73
N LYS A 173 -23.30 -20.80 -12.94
CA LYS A 173 -23.92 -21.04 -14.24
C LYS A 173 -23.21 -20.23 -15.30
N LYS A 174 -23.09 -20.78 -16.50
CA LYS A 174 -22.39 -20.10 -17.61
C LYS A 174 -23.02 -18.75 -17.97
N SER A 175 -24.32 -18.61 -17.77
CA SER A 175 -25.08 -17.36 -17.96
C SER A 175 -24.79 -16.28 -16.93
N ASP A 176 -24.31 -16.64 -15.75
CA ASP A 176 -24.10 -15.71 -14.66
C ASP A 176 -22.81 -14.91 -14.84
N SER A 177 -22.71 -13.75 -14.24
CA SER A 177 -21.47 -12.97 -14.19
C SER A 177 -20.38 -13.75 -13.43
N THR A 178 -19.12 -13.58 -13.84
CA THR A 178 -17.99 -14.14 -13.07
C THR A 178 -17.87 -13.38 -11.75
N PRO A 179 -17.93 -14.06 -10.59
CA PRO A 179 -17.75 -13.40 -9.30
C PRO A 179 -16.33 -12.86 -9.17
N GLY A 180 -16.15 -11.77 -8.43
CA GLY A 180 -14.83 -11.22 -8.14
C GLY A 180 -14.08 -12.02 -7.07
N PHE A 181 -12.79 -11.73 -6.91
CA PHE A 181 -11.87 -12.42 -6.00
C PHE A 181 -12.41 -12.51 -4.56
N GLU A 182 -12.77 -11.38 -3.96
CA GLU A 182 -13.25 -11.35 -2.57
C GLU A 182 -14.55 -12.16 -2.37
N ALA A 183 -15.44 -12.16 -3.38
CA ALA A 183 -16.66 -12.95 -3.34
C ALA A 183 -16.36 -14.46 -3.37
N VAL A 184 -15.39 -14.88 -4.19
CA VAL A 184 -14.97 -16.28 -4.26
C VAL A 184 -14.19 -16.64 -3.00
N LYS A 185 -13.28 -15.81 -2.52
CA LYS A 185 -12.48 -16.02 -1.30
C LYS A 185 -13.36 -16.18 -0.05
N SER A 186 -14.50 -15.48 0.00
CA SER A 186 -15.46 -15.60 1.10
C SER A 186 -16.40 -16.79 0.97
N ASN A 187 -16.62 -17.32 -0.25
CA ASN A 187 -17.65 -18.33 -0.57
C ASN A 187 -17.14 -19.41 -1.53
N TYR A 188 -15.91 -19.87 -1.37
CA TYR A 188 -15.35 -20.92 -2.21
C TYR A 188 -16.02 -22.28 -1.98
N LYS A 189 -15.97 -23.14 -2.99
CA LYS A 189 -16.35 -24.57 -2.91
C LYS A 189 -15.16 -25.45 -2.57
N SER A 190 -13.96 -25.04 -2.95
CA SER A 190 -12.70 -25.68 -2.59
C SER A 190 -11.58 -24.65 -2.47
N SER A 191 -10.63 -24.90 -1.59
CA SER A 191 -9.41 -24.09 -1.46
C SER A 191 -8.26 -24.96 -0.98
N GLY A 192 -7.04 -24.52 -1.22
CA GLY A 192 -5.83 -25.20 -0.76
C GLY A 192 -4.57 -24.43 -1.11
N ASP A 193 -3.45 -24.94 -0.65
CA ASP A 193 -2.14 -24.35 -0.92
C ASP A 193 -1.63 -24.81 -2.30
N ILE A 194 -0.85 -23.95 -2.96
CA ILE A 194 -0.30 -24.21 -4.29
C ILE A 194 1.18 -24.59 -4.13
N ALA A 195 1.53 -25.82 -4.53
CA ALA A 195 2.95 -26.21 -4.67
C ALA A 195 3.51 -25.70 -6.00
N SER A 196 3.10 -26.27 -7.11
CA SER A 196 3.32 -25.81 -8.50
C SER A 196 2.09 -26.11 -9.35
N SER A 197 1.31 -27.09 -8.94
CA SER A 197 0.04 -27.48 -9.53
C SER A 197 -0.95 -27.85 -8.43
N ALA A 198 -2.23 -27.83 -8.74
CA ALA A 198 -3.30 -28.27 -7.87
C ALA A 198 -4.30 -29.13 -8.65
N SER A 199 -4.79 -30.18 -7.98
CA SER A 199 -5.90 -31.00 -8.45
C SER A 199 -7.06 -30.83 -7.50
N VAL A 200 -8.21 -30.43 -8.02
CA VAL A 200 -9.39 -30.08 -7.24
C VAL A 200 -10.58 -30.90 -7.74
N GLN A 201 -11.32 -31.45 -6.81
CA GLN A 201 -12.61 -32.07 -7.08
C GLN A 201 -13.72 -31.18 -6.55
N LEU A 202 -14.58 -30.68 -7.44
CA LEU A 202 -15.75 -29.89 -7.08
C LEU A 202 -16.97 -30.79 -7.05
N THR A 203 -17.64 -30.85 -5.92
CA THR A 203 -18.89 -31.59 -5.72
C THR A 203 -20.10 -30.65 -5.83
N ASP A 204 -21.29 -31.26 -5.88
CA ASP A 204 -22.59 -30.55 -5.96
C ASP A 204 -22.68 -29.57 -7.15
N VAL A 205 -22.05 -29.95 -8.27
CA VAL A 205 -22.08 -29.14 -9.49
C VAL A 205 -23.36 -29.45 -10.26
N ALA A 206 -24.06 -28.38 -10.72
CA ALA A 206 -25.24 -28.56 -11.58
C ALA A 206 -24.81 -29.12 -12.92
N TYR A 207 -25.31 -30.30 -13.29
CA TYR A 207 -24.95 -30.98 -14.54
C TYR A 207 -25.99 -30.85 -15.66
N ASP A 208 -27.19 -30.41 -15.33
CA ASP A 208 -28.28 -30.14 -16.28
C ASP A 208 -28.19 -28.73 -16.91
N THR A 209 -27.19 -27.97 -16.54
CA THR A 209 -26.97 -26.59 -16.95
C THR A 209 -25.49 -26.39 -17.29
N ALA A 210 -25.21 -25.64 -18.35
CA ALA A 210 -23.82 -25.23 -18.63
C ALA A 210 -23.26 -24.39 -17.49
N ILE A 211 -22.08 -24.76 -17.02
CA ILE A 211 -21.36 -24.08 -15.93
C ILE A 211 -20.04 -23.50 -16.42
N LYS A 212 -19.48 -22.61 -15.64
CA LYS A 212 -18.05 -22.22 -15.68
C LYS A 212 -17.47 -22.42 -14.29
N VAL A 213 -16.26 -22.92 -14.25
CA VAL A 213 -15.45 -23.02 -13.03
C VAL A 213 -14.55 -21.82 -12.98
N VAL A 214 -14.46 -21.19 -11.81
CA VAL A 214 -13.66 -19.99 -11.59
C VAL A 214 -12.62 -20.28 -10.51
N VAL A 215 -11.36 -20.06 -10.84
CA VAL A 215 -10.23 -20.20 -9.91
C VAL A 215 -9.60 -18.83 -9.71
N TYR A 216 -9.54 -18.42 -8.47
CA TYR A 216 -8.68 -17.32 -8.02
C TYR A 216 -7.55 -17.85 -7.16
N ALA A 217 -6.46 -17.14 -7.13
CA ALA A 217 -5.35 -17.48 -6.25
C ALA A 217 -4.64 -16.21 -5.76
N GLU A 218 -4.01 -16.32 -4.63
CA GLU A 218 -3.09 -15.34 -4.08
C GLU A 218 -1.71 -15.99 -3.93
N ASP A 219 -0.66 -15.20 -4.13
CA ASP A 219 0.71 -15.66 -3.93
C ASP A 219 1.07 -15.77 -2.43
N SER A 220 2.29 -16.17 -2.12
CA SER A 220 2.76 -16.31 -0.73
C SER A 220 2.76 -15.02 0.09
N LYS A 221 2.53 -13.87 -0.55
CA LYS A 221 2.38 -12.55 0.09
C LYS A 221 0.93 -12.10 0.21
N GLY A 222 -0.02 -12.92 -0.25
CA GLY A 222 -1.44 -12.61 -0.26
C GLY A 222 -1.88 -11.70 -1.42
N LEU A 223 -1.06 -11.55 -2.47
CA LEU A 223 -1.41 -10.74 -3.63
C LEU A 223 -2.15 -11.58 -4.67
N GLU A 224 -3.28 -11.06 -5.16
CA GLU A 224 -4.11 -11.73 -6.16
C GLU A 224 -3.32 -11.97 -7.47
N ALA A 225 -3.54 -13.14 -8.08
CA ALA A 225 -3.01 -13.47 -9.41
C ALA A 225 -3.44 -12.42 -10.45
N VAL A 226 -2.63 -12.29 -11.51
CA VAL A 226 -2.85 -11.30 -12.61
C VAL A 226 -4.25 -11.42 -13.21
N ALA A 227 -4.79 -12.64 -13.31
CA ALA A 227 -6.15 -12.91 -13.77
C ALA A 227 -6.67 -14.22 -13.19
N PRO A 228 -7.99 -14.36 -12.98
CA PRO A 228 -8.58 -15.64 -12.65
C PRO A 228 -8.51 -16.60 -13.83
N LEU A 229 -8.51 -17.88 -13.53
CA LEU A 229 -8.80 -18.92 -14.50
C LEU A 229 -10.33 -19.12 -14.57
N VAL A 230 -10.90 -19.04 -15.78
CA VAL A 230 -12.35 -19.18 -16.00
C VAL A 230 -12.65 -20.15 -17.15
#